data_47489d0c45c9143cb279657fca8c057e
#
_entry.id   47489d0c45c9143cb279657fca8c057e
#
_cell.length_a   1.000
_cell.length_b   1.000
_cell.length_c   1.000
_cell.angle_alpha   90.00
_cell.angle_beta   90.00
_cell.angle_gamma   90.00
#
_symmetry.space_group_name_H-M   'P 1'
#
loop_
_entity.id
_entity.type
_entity.pdbx_description
1 polymer ?
#
loop_
_entity_poly.entity_id
_entity_poly.type
_entity_poly.pdbx_seq_one_letter_code
_entity_poly.pdbx_strand_id
1 'polypeptide(L)'
;MEYNEKDFKISANRKTQKVWIILCVILTMSYASDTANGLYPKTAYVAFLLFCWIPIIIGRIILRLQGYATPIYKDVIAIGYGIFYAYIVFTTDSQLAFIYILPVTSMLILYKNRGFIVRCGIFNTIIVVAGAVYHYNAGINSSADFKNYQLQFSCLLYTSDAADDL
;
A
#
# COMPACT_ATOMS: atom_id res chain seq x y z
N MET A 1 -0.88 -25.07 24.06
CA MET A 1 0.11 -24.00 23.77
C MET A 1 -0.60 -22.69 24.01
N GLU A 2 -0.24 -21.96 25.06
CA GLU A 2 -0.84 -20.66 25.36
C GLU A 2 -0.36 -19.68 24.29
N TYR A 3 -1.29 -19.15 23.52
CA TYR A 3 -1.00 -18.22 22.44
C TYR A 3 -0.57 -16.87 23.04
N ASN A 4 0.72 -16.58 22.98
CA ASN A 4 1.24 -15.31 23.49
C ASN A 4 0.98 -14.20 22.48
N GLU A 5 -0.06 -13.40 22.71
CA GLU A 5 -0.44 -12.26 21.85
C GLU A 5 0.72 -11.27 21.62
N LYS A 6 1.59 -11.11 22.60
CA LYS A 6 2.77 -10.25 22.51
C LYS A 6 3.77 -10.78 21.47
N ASP A 7 4.06 -12.07 21.49
CA ASP A 7 5.01 -12.69 20.56
C ASP A 7 4.45 -12.66 19.12
N PHE A 8 3.14 -12.82 18.97
CA PHE A 8 2.48 -12.67 17.70
C PHE A 8 2.66 -11.25 17.13
N LYS A 9 2.38 -10.20 17.92
CA LYS A 9 2.57 -8.79 17.50
C LYS A 9 4.01 -8.52 17.10
N ILE A 10 4.98 -9.03 17.87
CA ILE A 10 6.41 -8.90 17.55
C ILE A 10 6.73 -9.56 16.20
N SER A 11 6.25 -10.78 16.00
CA SER A 11 6.46 -11.52 14.75
C SER A 11 5.83 -10.82 13.55
N ALA A 12 4.57 -10.39 13.68
CA ALA A 12 3.84 -9.66 12.63
C ALA A 12 4.58 -8.36 12.25
N ASN A 13 4.93 -7.52 13.24
CA ASN A 13 5.63 -6.26 12.99
C ASN A 13 6.99 -6.45 12.33
N ARG A 14 7.77 -7.47 12.74
CA ARG A 14 9.06 -7.80 12.09
C ARG A 14 8.90 -8.25 10.65
N LYS A 15 7.92 -9.12 10.38
CA LYS A 15 7.65 -9.61 9.03
C LYS A 15 7.20 -8.47 8.12
N THR A 16 6.24 -7.67 8.57
CA THR A 16 5.74 -6.51 7.85
C THR A 16 6.85 -5.53 7.54
N GLN A 17 7.72 -5.21 8.51
CA GLN A 17 8.86 -4.32 8.29
C GLN A 17 9.79 -4.81 7.18
N LYS A 18 10.17 -6.10 7.23
CA LYS A 18 11.07 -6.68 6.22
C LYS A 18 10.46 -6.66 4.83
N VAL A 19 9.21 -7.12 4.70
CA VAL A 19 8.51 -7.18 3.40
C VAL A 19 8.31 -5.77 2.84
N TRP A 20 7.97 -4.80 3.69
CA TRP A 20 7.80 -3.41 3.29
C TRP A 20 9.09 -2.79 2.75
N ILE A 21 10.22 -3.01 3.41
CA ILE A 21 11.52 -2.53 2.92
C ILE A 21 11.86 -3.17 1.58
N ILE A 22 11.70 -4.48 1.44
CA ILE A 22 11.97 -5.18 0.18
C ILE A 22 11.10 -4.62 -0.95
N LEU A 23 9.80 -4.44 -0.68
CA LEU A 23 8.87 -3.87 -1.65
C LEU A 23 9.30 -2.46 -2.07
N CYS A 24 9.62 -1.58 -1.13
CA CYS A 24 10.06 -0.22 -1.45
C CYS A 24 11.37 -0.19 -2.24
N VAL A 25 12.31 -1.10 -1.99
CA VAL A 25 13.53 -1.22 -2.80
C VAL A 25 13.19 -1.59 -4.25
N ILE A 26 12.36 -2.62 -4.45
CA ILE A 26 11.92 -3.05 -5.78
C ILE A 26 11.22 -1.90 -6.52
N LEU A 27 10.27 -1.24 -5.86
CA LEU A 27 9.52 -0.13 -6.43
C LEU A 27 10.41 1.07 -6.78
N THR A 28 11.38 1.39 -5.90
CA THR A 28 12.34 2.46 -6.13
C THR A 28 13.19 2.18 -7.37
N MET A 29 13.66 0.94 -7.53
CA MET A 29 14.46 0.54 -8.71
C MET A 29 13.63 0.58 -9.99
N SER A 30 12.37 0.12 -9.95
CA SER A 30 11.47 0.17 -11.10
C SER A 30 11.21 1.60 -11.54
N TYR A 31 10.81 2.47 -10.61
CA TYR A 31 10.53 3.88 -10.92
C TYR A 31 11.79 4.66 -11.36
N ALA A 32 12.96 4.31 -10.82
CA ALA A 32 14.24 4.87 -11.28
C ALA A 32 14.53 4.52 -12.74
N SER A 33 14.27 3.27 -13.13
CA SER A 33 14.42 2.82 -14.52
C SER A 33 13.48 3.59 -15.45
N ASP A 34 12.21 3.75 -15.09
CA ASP A 34 11.23 4.48 -15.87
C ASP A 34 11.60 5.97 -16.02
N THR A 35 12.11 6.57 -14.94
CA THR A 35 12.61 7.94 -14.96
C THR A 35 13.87 8.09 -15.84
N ALA A 36 14.77 7.11 -15.79
CA ALA A 36 15.96 7.11 -16.64
C ALA A 36 15.61 6.98 -18.13
N ASN A 37 14.55 6.26 -18.46
CA ASN A 37 13.99 6.13 -19.81
C ASN A 37 13.15 7.35 -20.24
N GLY A 38 13.04 8.38 -19.40
CA GLY A 38 12.31 9.61 -19.73
C GLY A 38 10.79 9.52 -19.62
N LEU A 39 10.25 8.42 -19.06
CA LEU A 39 8.80 8.25 -18.87
C LEU A 39 8.24 9.18 -17.80
N TYR A 40 9.02 9.48 -16.77
CA TYR A 40 8.63 10.39 -15.69
C TYR A 40 9.65 11.50 -15.45
N PRO A 41 9.21 12.70 -15.05
CA PRO A 41 10.12 13.78 -14.70
C PRO A 41 10.85 13.47 -13.38
N LYS A 42 12.07 13.99 -13.24
CA LYS A 42 12.90 13.80 -12.02
C LYS A 42 12.21 14.27 -10.73
N THR A 43 11.37 15.30 -10.82
CA THR A 43 10.58 15.81 -9.69
C THR A 43 9.56 14.79 -9.19
N ALA A 44 8.90 14.05 -10.09
CA ALA A 44 7.98 12.97 -9.73
C ALA A 44 8.74 11.82 -9.04
N TYR A 45 9.96 11.51 -9.48
CA TYR A 45 10.79 10.51 -8.82
C TYR A 45 11.15 10.89 -7.38
N VAL A 46 11.50 12.16 -7.13
CA VAL A 46 11.78 12.64 -5.77
C VAL A 46 10.54 12.56 -4.89
N ALA A 47 9.37 12.98 -5.38
CA ALA A 47 8.11 12.85 -4.64
C ALA A 47 7.78 11.38 -4.34
N PHE A 48 7.95 10.49 -5.32
CA PHE A 48 7.79 9.06 -5.14
C PHE A 48 8.68 8.50 -4.02
N LEU A 49 9.97 8.87 -4.01
CA LEU A 49 10.90 8.46 -2.96
C LEU A 49 10.44 8.92 -1.58
N LEU A 50 9.99 10.17 -1.45
CA LEU A 50 9.50 10.70 -0.17
C LEU A 50 8.29 9.90 0.33
N PHE A 51 7.27 9.69 -0.49
CA PHE A 51 6.07 8.94 -0.10
C PHE A 51 6.35 7.46 0.18
N CYS A 52 7.32 6.86 -0.49
CA CYS A 52 7.70 5.47 -0.29
C CYS A 52 8.51 5.27 1.01
N TRP A 53 9.51 6.13 1.28
CA TRP A 53 10.47 5.90 2.35
C TRP A 53 10.13 6.57 3.68
N ILE A 54 9.42 7.71 3.69
CA ILE A 54 9.03 8.40 4.94
C ILE A 54 8.24 7.48 5.88
N PRO A 55 7.21 6.73 5.44
CA PRO A 55 6.48 5.82 6.32
C PRO A 55 7.37 4.74 6.95
N ILE A 56 8.38 4.25 6.21
CA ILE A 56 9.35 3.27 6.73
C ILE A 56 10.18 3.87 7.85
N ILE A 57 10.68 5.09 7.63
CA ILE A 57 11.51 5.80 8.62
C ILE A 57 10.70 6.06 9.89
N ILE A 58 9.49 6.58 9.75
CA ILE A 58 8.58 6.83 10.89
C ILE A 58 8.28 5.51 11.61
N GLY A 59 7.89 4.47 10.87
CA GLY A 59 7.62 3.15 11.44
C GLY A 59 8.82 2.57 12.18
N ARG A 60 10.03 2.75 11.65
CA ARG A 60 11.27 2.28 12.31
C ARG A 60 11.58 3.05 13.59
N ILE A 61 11.32 4.36 13.61
CA ILE A 61 11.45 5.18 14.82
C ILE A 61 10.48 4.69 15.89
N ILE A 62 9.22 4.46 15.54
CA ILE A 62 8.21 3.95 16.48
C ILE A 62 8.61 2.59 17.06
N LEU A 63 9.08 1.66 16.20
CA LEU A 63 9.55 0.36 16.67
C LEU A 63 10.76 0.44 17.60
N ARG A 64 11.62 1.44 17.42
CA ARG A 64 12.76 1.68 18.32
C ARG A 64 12.33 2.27 19.65
N LEU A 65 11.38 3.20 19.66
CA LEU A 65 10.93 3.90 20.86
C LEU A 65 9.97 3.05 21.71
N GLN A 66 9.05 2.30 21.08
CA GLN A 66 7.99 1.56 21.76
C GLN A 66 8.21 0.03 21.75
N GLY A 67 9.24 -0.43 21.04
CA GLY A 67 9.49 -1.86 20.85
C GLY A 67 8.59 -2.52 19.81
N TYR A 68 8.92 -3.75 19.45
CA TYR A 68 8.23 -4.50 18.41
C TYR A 68 6.82 -5.01 18.78
N ALA A 69 6.42 -4.92 20.05
CA ALA A 69 5.08 -5.31 20.50
C ALA A 69 4.02 -4.22 20.32
N THR A 70 4.41 -3.03 19.86
CA THR A 70 3.48 -1.89 19.71
C THR A 70 2.36 -2.18 18.73
N PRO A 71 1.09 -1.84 19.05
CA PRO A 71 -0.02 -1.94 18.12
C PRO A 71 -0.06 -0.80 17.08
N ILE A 72 0.65 0.32 17.35
CA ILE A 72 0.60 1.53 16.52
C ILE A 72 1.28 1.32 15.17
N TYR A 73 2.28 0.45 15.09
CA TYR A 73 3.07 0.23 13.88
C TYR A 73 2.21 -0.15 12.66
N LYS A 74 1.21 -1.02 12.85
CA LYS A 74 0.29 -1.42 11.77
C LYS A 74 -0.49 -0.24 11.19
N ASP A 75 -0.94 0.68 12.06
CA ASP A 75 -1.73 1.84 11.64
C ASP A 75 -0.84 2.85 10.88
N VAL A 76 0.40 3.06 11.33
CA VAL A 76 1.38 3.90 10.63
C VAL A 76 1.70 3.37 9.24
N ILE A 77 1.92 2.06 9.11
CA ILE A 77 2.18 1.44 7.81
C ILE A 77 0.94 1.52 6.92
N ALA A 78 -0.26 1.27 7.44
CA ALA A 78 -1.48 1.34 6.66
C ALA A 78 -1.75 2.75 6.13
N ILE A 79 -1.60 3.78 6.97
CA ILE A 79 -1.78 5.18 6.57
C ILE A 79 -0.69 5.60 5.58
N GLY A 80 0.58 5.31 5.89
CA GLY A 80 1.70 5.67 5.03
C GLY A 80 1.58 5.05 3.64
N TYR A 81 1.19 3.78 3.60
CA TYR A 81 0.92 3.11 2.34
C TYR A 81 -0.31 3.67 1.61
N GLY A 82 -1.38 3.97 2.31
CA GLY A 82 -2.56 4.58 1.70
C GLY A 82 -2.24 5.90 1.00
N ILE A 83 -1.41 6.75 1.63
CA ILE A 83 -0.91 8.00 1.05
C ILE A 83 -0.04 7.71 -0.19
N PHE A 84 0.89 6.78 -0.09
CA PHE A 84 1.73 6.37 -1.21
C PHE A 84 0.91 5.81 -2.38
N TYR A 85 -0.05 4.95 -2.09
CA TYR A 85 -0.95 4.38 -3.09
C TYR A 85 -1.83 5.45 -3.76
N ALA A 86 -2.38 6.39 -2.98
CA ALA A 86 -3.10 7.54 -3.53
C ALA A 86 -2.21 8.35 -4.48
N TYR A 87 -0.97 8.65 -4.08
CA TYR A 87 -0.02 9.35 -4.95
C TYR A 87 0.14 8.63 -6.31
N ILE A 88 0.35 7.31 -6.28
CA ILE A 88 0.50 6.52 -7.51
C ILE A 88 -0.78 6.56 -8.34
N VAL A 89 -1.95 6.33 -7.75
CA VAL A 89 -3.24 6.31 -8.46
C VAL A 89 -3.52 7.64 -9.17
N PHE A 90 -3.15 8.77 -8.56
CA PHE A 90 -3.42 10.09 -9.14
C PHE A 90 -2.33 10.59 -10.11
N THR A 91 -1.12 10.02 -10.09
CA THR A 91 0.02 10.55 -10.86
C THR A 91 0.53 9.62 -11.94
N THR A 92 0.13 8.36 -11.92
CA THR A 92 0.66 7.35 -12.84
C THR A 92 -0.39 6.95 -13.87
N ASP A 93 -0.07 7.12 -15.16
CA ASP A 93 -0.87 6.63 -16.27
C ASP A 93 -0.64 5.13 -16.54
N SER A 94 0.14 4.46 -15.69
CA SER A 94 0.48 3.06 -15.87
C SER A 94 -0.70 2.14 -15.53
N GLN A 95 -1.03 1.27 -16.47
CA GLN A 95 -2.04 0.22 -16.29
C GLN A 95 -1.69 -0.77 -15.15
N LEU A 96 -0.44 -0.76 -14.68
CA LEU A 96 0.05 -1.65 -13.63
C LEU A 96 -0.01 -1.04 -12.23
N ALA A 97 -0.53 0.19 -12.08
CA ALA A 97 -0.61 0.87 -10.78
C ALA A 97 -1.36 0.04 -9.71
N PHE A 98 -2.33 -0.78 -10.12
CA PHE A 98 -3.08 -1.66 -9.22
C PHE A 98 -2.21 -2.77 -8.60
N ILE A 99 -1.15 -3.21 -9.27
CA ILE A 99 -0.30 -4.29 -8.75
C ILE A 99 0.34 -3.89 -7.41
N TYR A 100 0.57 -2.61 -7.20
CA TYR A 100 1.16 -2.10 -5.95
C TYR A 100 0.29 -2.34 -4.72
N ILE A 101 -1.03 -2.56 -4.88
CA ILE A 101 -1.93 -2.79 -3.74
C ILE A 101 -1.83 -4.23 -3.20
N LEU A 102 -1.57 -5.21 -4.07
CA LEU A 102 -1.63 -6.63 -3.71
C LEU A 102 -0.64 -7.04 -2.61
N PRO A 103 0.66 -6.67 -2.68
CA PRO A 103 1.61 -7.05 -1.63
C PRO A 103 1.25 -6.47 -0.27
N VAL A 104 0.63 -5.30 -0.23
CA VAL A 104 0.31 -4.63 1.02
C VAL A 104 -0.96 -5.16 1.66
N THR A 105 -2.00 -5.43 0.89
CA THR A 105 -3.19 -6.10 1.42
C THR A 105 -2.81 -7.45 2.02
N SER A 106 -1.93 -8.20 1.34
CA SER A 106 -1.39 -9.47 1.86
C SER A 106 -0.62 -9.29 3.17
N MET A 107 0.14 -8.19 3.33
CA MET A 107 0.84 -7.88 4.60
C MET A 107 -0.11 -7.52 5.73
N LEU A 108 -1.20 -6.79 5.43
CA LEU A 108 -2.16 -6.37 6.44
C LEU A 108 -2.93 -7.58 7.03
N ILE A 109 -3.15 -8.64 6.25
CA ILE A 109 -3.75 -9.90 6.70
C ILE A 109 -2.91 -10.57 7.80
N LEU A 110 -1.57 -10.37 7.81
CA LEU A 110 -0.69 -10.93 8.85
C LEU A 110 -1.10 -10.51 10.28
N TYR A 111 -1.79 -9.40 10.44
CA TYR A 111 -2.23 -8.91 11.76
C TYR A 111 -3.48 -9.61 12.29
N LYS A 112 -4.17 -10.44 11.49
CA LYS A 112 -5.39 -11.18 11.89
C LYS A 112 -6.42 -10.33 12.63
N ASN A 113 -6.58 -9.08 12.20
CA ASN A 113 -7.52 -8.14 12.81
C ASN A 113 -8.55 -7.72 11.76
N ARG A 114 -9.71 -8.38 11.78
CA ARG A 114 -10.81 -8.14 10.82
C ARG A 114 -11.19 -6.67 10.72
N GLY A 115 -11.42 -5.99 11.85
CA GLY A 115 -11.82 -4.59 11.84
C GLY A 115 -10.77 -3.65 11.25
N PHE A 116 -9.49 -3.99 11.39
CA PHE A 116 -8.40 -3.25 10.77
C PHE A 116 -8.37 -3.49 9.25
N ILE A 117 -8.48 -4.73 8.80
CA ILE A 117 -8.46 -5.11 7.38
C ILE A 117 -9.62 -4.46 6.63
N VAL A 118 -10.84 -4.52 7.19
CA VAL A 118 -12.04 -3.90 6.60
C VAL A 118 -11.87 -2.38 6.46
N ARG A 119 -11.34 -1.68 7.48
CA ARG A 119 -11.07 -0.23 7.40
C ARG A 119 -10.07 0.09 6.30
N CYS A 120 -9.00 -0.69 6.18
CA CYS A 120 -8.02 -0.53 5.10
C CYS A 120 -8.65 -0.78 3.73
N GLY A 121 -9.50 -1.80 3.60
CA GLY A 121 -10.24 -2.10 2.37
C GLY A 121 -11.15 -0.95 1.94
N ILE A 122 -11.94 -0.40 2.86
CA ILE A 122 -12.80 0.76 2.61
C ILE A 122 -11.96 1.96 2.17
N PHE A 123 -10.86 2.25 2.85
CA PHE A 123 -9.98 3.37 2.52
C PHE A 123 -9.38 3.23 1.13
N ASN A 124 -8.89 2.04 0.79
CA ASN A 124 -8.37 1.74 -0.55
C ASN A 124 -9.45 1.85 -1.63
N THR A 125 -10.66 1.39 -1.36
CA THR A 125 -11.80 1.53 -2.28
C THR A 125 -12.10 3.00 -2.56
N ILE A 126 -12.10 3.85 -1.54
CA ILE A 126 -12.30 5.30 -1.70
C ILE A 126 -11.20 5.89 -2.60
N ILE A 127 -9.93 5.52 -2.41
CA ILE A 127 -8.82 6.00 -3.24
C ILE A 127 -9.03 5.60 -4.71
N VAL A 128 -9.39 4.33 -4.97
CA VAL A 128 -9.63 3.83 -6.34
C VAL A 128 -10.78 4.55 -7.01
N VAL A 129 -11.91 4.73 -6.31
CA VAL A 129 -13.08 5.45 -6.85
C VAL A 129 -12.74 6.91 -7.11
N ALA A 130 -12.07 7.58 -6.17
CA ALA A 130 -11.64 8.97 -6.35
C ALA A 130 -10.66 9.12 -7.52
N GLY A 131 -9.72 8.20 -7.68
CA GLY A 131 -8.81 8.15 -8.83
C GLY A 131 -9.57 7.97 -10.15
N ALA A 132 -10.53 7.04 -10.20
CA ALA A 132 -11.35 6.82 -11.38
C ALA A 132 -12.13 8.08 -11.79
N VAL A 133 -12.75 8.77 -10.82
CA VAL A 133 -13.47 10.03 -11.06
C VAL A 133 -12.52 11.13 -11.53
N TYR A 134 -11.32 11.21 -10.93
CA TYR A 134 -10.31 12.19 -11.32
C TYR A 134 -9.87 11.99 -12.78
N HIS A 135 -9.48 10.77 -13.16
CA HIS A 135 -9.05 10.45 -14.53
C HIS A 135 -10.20 10.63 -15.55
N TYR A 136 -11.43 10.29 -15.15
CA TYR A 136 -12.61 10.55 -15.99
C TYR A 136 -12.77 12.04 -16.30
N ASN A 137 -12.71 12.89 -15.27
CA ASN A 137 -12.88 14.34 -15.43
C ASN A 137 -11.69 14.99 -16.18
N ALA A 138 -10.50 14.42 -16.05
CA ALA A 138 -9.30 14.88 -16.77
C ALA A 138 -9.29 14.47 -18.25
N GLY A 139 -10.25 13.69 -18.73
CA GLY A 139 -10.32 13.21 -20.12
C GLY A 139 -9.26 12.15 -20.47
N ILE A 140 -8.62 11.55 -19.46
CA ILE A 140 -7.58 10.51 -19.59
C ILE A 140 -8.24 9.12 -19.73
N ASN A 141 -9.37 9.02 -20.39
CA ASN A 141 -10.12 7.77 -20.48
C ASN A 141 -9.66 6.93 -21.66
N SER A 142 -8.94 5.84 -21.38
CA SER A 142 -8.87 4.71 -22.30
C SER A 142 -9.81 3.57 -21.83
N SER A 143 -10.25 2.73 -22.76
CA SER A 143 -11.01 1.51 -22.41
C SER A 143 -10.21 0.56 -21.52
N ALA A 144 -8.89 0.66 -21.53
CA ALA A 144 -7.96 -0.07 -20.67
C ALA A 144 -8.05 0.40 -19.21
N ASP A 145 -8.24 1.71 -18.97
CA ASP A 145 -8.31 2.26 -17.62
C ASP A 145 -9.56 1.78 -16.87
N PHE A 146 -10.71 1.71 -17.57
CA PHE A 146 -11.92 1.16 -16.97
C PHE A 146 -11.77 -0.29 -16.52
N LYS A 147 -11.12 -1.15 -17.34
CA LYS A 147 -10.83 -2.54 -16.98
C LYS A 147 -9.90 -2.64 -15.78
N ASN A 148 -8.92 -1.74 -15.67
CA ASN A 148 -8.00 -1.68 -14.53
C ASN A 148 -8.73 -1.31 -13.23
N TYR A 149 -9.64 -0.35 -13.26
CA TYR A 149 -10.46 0.01 -12.10
C TYR A 149 -11.38 -1.13 -11.69
N GLN A 150 -11.99 -1.82 -12.65
CA GLN A 150 -12.82 -2.99 -12.38
C GLN A 150 -12.01 -4.10 -11.72
N LEU A 151 -10.78 -4.37 -12.19
CA LEU A 151 -9.89 -5.37 -11.62
C LEU A 151 -9.45 -4.99 -10.20
N GLN A 152 -9.09 -3.72 -9.98
CA GLN A 152 -8.73 -3.21 -8.64
C GLN A 152 -9.87 -3.38 -7.66
N PHE A 153 -11.08 -3.01 -8.06
CA PHE A 153 -12.28 -3.14 -7.23
C PHE A 153 -12.57 -4.61 -6.90
N SER A 154 -12.48 -5.50 -7.89
CA SER A 154 -12.68 -6.94 -7.69
C SER A 154 -11.64 -7.53 -6.72
N CYS A 155 -10.35 -7.14 -6.84
CA CYS A 155 -9.30 -7.58 -5.94
C CYS A 155 -9.52 -7.09 -4.50
N LEU A 156 -10.03 -5.86 -4.32
CA LEU A 156 -10.34 -5.31 -3.00
C LEU A 156 -11.49 -6.05 -2.33
N LEU A 157 -12.56 -6.33 -3.09
CA LEU A 157 -13.70 -7.12 -2.59
C LEU A 157 -13.26 -8.52 -2.19
N TYR A 158 -12.49 -9.21 -3.05
CA TYR A 158 -11.99 -10.56 -2.77
C TYR A 158 -11.10 -10.60 -1.51
N THR A 159 -10.24 -9.58 -1.34
CA THR A 159 -9.37 -9.49 -0.13
C THR A 159 -10.18 -9.24 1.14
N SER A 160 -11.27 -8.47 1.04
CA SER A 160 -12.19 -8.23 2.15
C SER A 160 -12.95 -9.49 2.53
N ASP A 161 -13.41 -10.26 1.55
CA ASP A 161 -14.13 -11.54 1.74
C ASP A 161 -13.23 -12.59 2.38
N ALA A 162 -11.99 -12.74 1.89
CA ALA A 162 -11.00 -13.63 2.47
C ALA A 162 -10.62 -13.27 3.93
N ALA A 163 -10.85 -12.03 4.36
CA ALA A 163 -10.65 -11.61 5.74
C ALA A 163 -11.82 -12.01 6.67
N ASP A 164 -12.96 -12.35 6.10
CA ASP A 164 -14.13 -12.82 6.86
C ASP A 164 -13.99 -14.29 7.29
N ASP A 165 -13.14 -15.06 6.62
CA ASP A 165 -12.86 -16.47 6.91
C ASP A 165 -11.71 -16.66 7.94
N LEU A 166 -11.13 -15.58 8.49
CA LEU A 166 -10.07 -15.58 9.49
C LEU A 166 -10.56 -15.24 10.91
#